data_f6ae8b49f916e8bec873b4da8953d78f
#
_entry.id   f6ae8b49f916e8bec873b4da8953d78f
#
_cell.length_a   1.000
_cell.length_b   1.000
_cell.length_c   1.000
_cell.angle_alpha   90.00
_cell.angle_beta   90.00
_cell.angle_gamma   90.00
#
_symmetry.space_group_name_H-M   'P 1'
#
loop_
_entity.id
_entity.type
_entity.pdbx_description
1 polymer ?
#
loop_
_entity_poly.entity_id
_entity_poly.type
_entity_poly.pdbx_seq_one_letter_code
_entity_poly.pdbx_strand_id
1 'polypeptide(L)'
;MHRSLAHEVTMSSHDPVEPVWASWSNEQLLDLPMSQLGVTLEGAFLSEQIQQLYAELEARRLIFRPHFWLSNEWFTPDGVSGIAVPFYLAHPRLAKLELDQMIEVEGGTPEWCMRILRHEAGHAIENAYRLRRLRSRQQVFGRSSDP
;
A
#
# COMPACT_ATOMS: atom_id res chain seq x y z
N MET A 1 -22.55 -48.85 -14.83
CA MET A 1 -21.41 -48.67 -13.90
C MET A 1 -20.56 -47.54 -14.40
N HIS A 2 -20.81 -46.29 -13.92
CA HIS A 2 -19.98 -45.13 -14.21
C HIS A 2 -19.38 -44.65 -12.88
N ARG A 3 -18.09 -44.82 -12.76
CA ARG A 3 -17.29 -44.29 -11.64
C ARG A 3 -16.97 -42.83 -11.95
N SER A 4 -17.57 -41.93 -11.17
CA SER A 4 -17.20 -40.53 -11.13
C SER A 4 -15.89 -40.42 -10.32
N LEU A 5 -14.84 -39.95 -10.99
CA LEU A 5 -13.58 -39.56 -10.33
C LEU A 5 -13.73 -38.07 -9.97
N ALA A 6 -14.05 -37.82 -8.70
CA ALA A 6 -13.94 -36.51 -8.14
C ALA A 6 -12.44 -36.16 -8.00
N HIS A 7 -11.98 -35.18 -8.75
CA HIS A 7 -10.66 -34.58 -8.52
C HIS A 7 -10.78 -33.68 -7.30
N GLU A 8 -10.21 -34.15 -6.23
CA GLU A 8 -9.96 -33.38 -5.02
C GLU A 8 -8.84 -32.37 -5.32
N VAL A 9 -9.21 -31.11 -5.55
CA VAL A 9 -8.25 -30.01 -5.67
C VAL A 9 -7.79 -29.70 -4.25
N THR A 10 -6.63 -30.24 -3.89
CA THR A 10 -5.94 -29.88 -2.67
C THR A 10 -5.44 -28.44 -2.81
N MET A 11 -6.18 -27.49 -2.25
CA MET A 11 -5.69 -26.13 -2.04
C MET A 11 -4.57 -26.19 -1.01
N SER A 12 -3.33 -26.13 -1.48
CA SER A 12 -2.16 -25.93 -0.64
C SER A 12 -2.26 -24.53 -0.03
N SER A 13 -2.66 -24.44 1.22
CA SER A 13 -2.52 -23.24 2.03
C SER A 13 -1.01 -23.04 2.27
N HIS A 14 -0.39 -22.20 1.45
CA HIS A 14 0.91 -21.65 1.78
C HIS A 14 0.66 -20.60 2.87
N ASP A 15 0.77 -21.01 4.13
CA ASP A 15 0.99 -20.04 5.20
C ASP A 15 2.30 -19.32 4.87
N PRO A 16 2.30 -17.97 4.87
CA PRO A 16 3.51 -17.23 4.57
C PRO A 16 4.58 -17.62 5.60
N VAL A 17 5.71 -18.15 5.10
CA VAL A 17 6.84 -18.51 5.95
C VAL A 17 7.35 -17.26 6.63
N GLU A 18 7.29 -17.26 7.97
CA GLU A 18 7.76 -16.14 8.77
C GLU A 18 9.25 -15.87 8.47
N PRO A 19 9.64 -14.64 8.12
CA PRO A 19 11.03 -14.35 7.80
C PRO A 19 11.93 -14.49 9.03
N VAL A 20 13.16 -14.98 8.84
CA VAL A 20 14.12 -15.23 9.91
C VAL A 20 14.36 -13.99 10.80
N TRP A 21 14.41 -12.82 10.19
CA TRP A 21 14.62 -11.55 10.90
C TRP A 21 13.44 -11.13 11.79
N ALA A 22 12.28 -11.75 11.68
CA ALA A 22 11.12 -11.45 12.52
C ALA A 22 11.38 -11.74 14.01
N SER A 23 12.32 -12.65 14.31
CA SER A 23 12.77 -12.98 15.66
C SER A 23 13.98 -12.16 16.16
N TRP A 24 14.55 -11.28 15.32
CA TRP A 24 15.74 -10.51 15.64
C TRP A 24 15.44 -9.36 16.62
N SER A 25 16.49 -8.90 17.33
CA SER A 25 16.40 -7.69 18.13
C SER A 25 16.25 -6.43 17.24
N ASN A 26 15.89 -5.32 17.85
CA ASN A 26 15.78 -4.05 17.12
C ASN A 26 17.13 -3.62 16.54
N GLU A 27 18.23 -3.80 17.29
CA GLU A 27 19.58 -3.48 16.84
C GLU A 27 19.96 -4.28 15.60
N GLN A 28 19.71 -5.60 15.63
CA GLN A 28 19.98 -6.47 14.48
C GLN A 28 19.15 -6.07 13.24
N LEU A 29 17.90 -5.67 13.45
CA LEU A 29 17.04 -5.22 12.35
C LEU A 29 17.48 -3.88 11.77
N LEU A 30 17.93 -2.95 12.61
CA LEU A 30 18.42 -1.64 12.16
C LEU A 30 19.69 -1.74 11.30
N ASP A 31 20.49 -2.79 11.52
CA ASP A 31 21.69 -3.06 10.71
C ASP A 31 21.37 -3.75 9.38
N LEU A 32 20.12 -4.24 9.17
CA LEU A 32 19.74 -4.93 7.97
C LEU A 32 19.30 -3.94 6.88
N PRO A 33 19.94 -3.91 5.69
CA PRO A 33 19.48 -3.09 4.59
C PRO A 33 18.04 -3.42 4.19
N MET A 34 17.23 -2.40 3.89
CA MET A 34 15.83 -2.56 3.49
C MET A 34 15.65 -3.53 2.30
N SER A 35 16.61 -3.53 1.37
CA SER A 35 16.62 -4.44 0.21
C SER A 35 16.74 -5.93 0.59
N GLN A 36 17.20 -6.24 1.80
CA GLN A 36 17.36 -7.61 2.30
C GLN A 36 16.17 -8.08 3.15
N LEU A 37 15.21 -7.21 3.45
CA LEU A 37 14.02 -7.59 4.21
C LEU A 37 13.13 -8.58 3.44
N GLY A 38 13.13 -8.53 2.11
CA GLY A 38 12.31 -9.42 1.27
C GLY A 38 10.79 -9.23 1.44
N VAL A 39 10.37 -8.09 2.00
CA VAL A 39 8.94 -7.77 2.17
C VAL A 39 8.30 -7.33 0.86
N THR A 40 7.00 -7.60 0.75
CA THR A 40 6.20 -7.26 -0.42
C THR A 40 4.90 -6.59 -0.01
N LEU A 41 4.15 -6.08 -0.98
CA LEU A 41 2.80 -5.51 -0.76
C LEU A 41 1.74 -6.58 -0.40
N GLU A 42 2.08 -7.85 -0.50
CA GLU A 42 1.17 -8.98 -0.26
C GLU A 42 0.98 -9.30 1.22
N GLY A 43 1.65 -8.58 2.12
CA GLY A 43 1.39 -8.66 3.56
C GLY A 43 -0.10 -8.37 3.86
N ALA A 44 -0.70 -9.16 4.77
CA ALA A 44 -2.14 -9.16 5.02
C ALA A 44 -2.71 -7.75 5.22
N PHE A 45 -2.08 -6.94 6.08
CA PHE A 45 -2.55 -5.59 6.38
C PHE A 45 -2.62 -4.70 5.13
N LEU A 46 -1.51 -4.55 4.39
CA LEU A 46 -1.46 -3.68 3.19
C LEU A 46 -2.38 -4.18 2.09
N SER A 47 -2.39 -5.49 1.85
CA SER A 47 -3.24 -6.11 0.84
C SER A 47 -4.72 -5.81 1.08
N GLU A 48 -5.19 -5.93 2.32
CA GLU A 48 -6.57 -5.61 2.70
C GLU A 48 -6.90 -4.14 2.43
N GLN A 49 -6.02 -3.22 2.85
CA GLN A 49 -6.26 -1.79 2.67
C GLN A 49 -6.25 -1.38 1.19
N ILE A 50 -5.34 -1.94 0.39
CA ILE A 50 -5.29 -1.70 -1.07
C ILE A 50 -6.55 -2.23 -1.75
N GLN A 51 -7.01 -3.44 -1.40
CA GLN A 51 -8.25 -3.99 -1.95
C GLN A 51 -9.48 -3.15 -1.55
N GLN A 52 -9.52 -2.66 -0.32
CA GLN A 52 -10.57 -1.74 0.10
C GLN A 52 -10.56 -0.44 -0.73
N LEU A 53 -9.39 0.16 -0.98
CA LEU A 53 -9.29 1.33 -1.84
C LEU A 53 -9.83 1.06 -3.24
N TYR A 54 -9.46 -0.07 -3.85
CA TYR A 54 -9.95 -0.44 -5.17
C TYR A 54 -11.48 -0.62 -5.19
N ALA A 55 -12.03 -1.25 -4.17
CA ALA A 55 -13.49 -1.39 -4.04
C ALA A 55 -14.19 -0.03 -3.90
N GLU A 56 -13.62 0.90 -3.16
CA GLU A 56 -14.16 2.26 -3.02
C GLU A 56 -14.10 3.06 -4.33
N LEU A 57 -13.02 2.92 -5.11
CA LEU A 57 -12.90 3.54 -6.44
C LEU A 57 -13.95 2.97 -7.40
N GLU A 58 -14.10 1.66 -7.42
CA GLU A 58 -15.10 0.97 -8.25
C GLU A 58 -16.53 1.38 -7.89
N ALA A 59 -16.86 1.45 -6.62
CA ALA A 59 -18.17 1.92 -6.14
C ALA A 59 -18.49 3.35 -6.61
N ARG A 60 -17.48 4.17 -6.86
CA ARG A 60 -17.61 5.52 -7.43
C ARG A 60 -17.51 5.54 -8.96
N ARG A 61 -17.52 4.36 -9.61
CA ARG A 61 -17.38 4.19 -11.07
C ARG A 61 -16.06 4.75 -11.62
N LEU A 62 -15.01 4.75 -10.79
CA LEU A 62 -13.66 5.09 -11.19
C LEU A 62 -12.93 3.80 -11.56
N ILE A 63 -12.68 3.61 -12.84
CA ILE A 63 -11.94 2.42 -13.36
C ILE A 63 -10.44 2.52 -13.11
N PHE A 64 -9.98 3.66 -12.63
CA PHE A 64 -8.60 3.90 -12.28
C PHE A 64 -8.17 3.05 -11.09
N ARG A 65 -7.01 2.40 -11.21
CA ARG A 65 -6.35 1.65 -10.14
C ARG A 65 -4.91 2.11 -10.04
N PRO A 66 -4.52 2.87 -9.01
CA PRO A 66 -3.12 3.23 -8.81
C PRO A 66 -2.27 1.98 -8.62
N HIS A 67 -1.05 1.98 -9.14
CA HIS A 67 -0.07 0.98 -8.77
C HIS A 67 0.62 1.37 -7.46
N PHE A 68 1.24 0.38 -6.80
CA PHE A 68 1.88 0.56 -5.50
C PHE A 68 3.30 0.03 -5.51
N TRP A 69 4.15 0.61 -4.67
CA TRP A 69 5.47 0.08 -4.36
C TRP A 69 5.85 0.41 -2.92
N LEU A 70 6.77 -0.36 -2.35
CA LEU A 70 7.31 -0.09 -1.01
C LEU A 70 8.38 0.99 -1.07
N SER A 71 8.37 1.87 -0.09
CA SER A 71 9.29 2.99 0.08
C SER A 71 9.58 3.22 1.58
N ASN A 72 10.34 4.24 1.90
CA ASN A 72 10.57 4.66 3.28
C ASN A 72 9.44 5.55 3.83
N GLU A 73 8.62 6.14 2.97
CA GLU A 73 7.56 7.06 3.35
C GLU A 73 6.38 7.00 2.37
N TRP A 74 5.27 7.63 2.76
CA TRP A 74 4.10 7.83 1.91
C TRP A 74 4.33 8.97 0.92
N PHE A 75 4.13 8.75 -0.37
CA PHE A 75 4.05 9.82 -1.36
C PHE A 75 3.52 9.35 -2.71
N THR A 76 3.02 10.31 -3.48
CA THR A 76 2.70 10.13 -4.90
C THR A 76 3.60 11.08 -5.69
N PRO A 77 4.56 10.58 -6.47
CA PRO A 77 5.44 11.44 -7.26
C PRO A 77 4.66 12.25 -8.28
N ASP A 78 5.12 13.46 -8.55
CA ASP A 78 4.49 14.31 -9.56
C ASP A 78 4.48 13.63 -10.94
N GLY A 79 3.34 13.62 -11.60
CA GLY A 79 3.15 12.98 -12.90
C GLY A 79 3.05 11.45 -12.88
N VAL A 80 3.14 10.80 -11.72
CA VAL A 80 3.05 9.33 -11.58
C VAL A 80 1.66 8.94 -11.06
N SER A 81 1.05 7.94 -11.69
CA SER A 81 -0.26 7.41 -11.29
C SER A 81 -0.16 6.22 -10.33
N GLY A 82 0.68 6.34 -9.33
CA GLY A 82 0.94 5.31 -8.33
C GLY A 82 1.29 5.91 -6.97
N ILE A 83 1.35 5.06 -5.96
CA ILE A 83 1.49 5.43 -4.55
C ILE A 83 2.65 4.66 -3.91
N ALA A 84 3.59 5.38 -3.34
CA ALA A 84 4.62 4.83 -2.46
C ALA A 84 4.03 4.56 -1.08
N VAL A 85 4.31 3.38 -0.53
CA VAL A 85 3.81 2.94 0.77
C VAL A 85 4.99 2.58 1.67
N PRO A 86 5.02 3.01 2.94
CA PRO A 86 6.11 2.68 3.82
C PRO A 86 6.30 1.17 4.01
N PHE A 87 7.52 0.70 3.89
CA PHE A 87 7.88 -0.73 3.99
C PHE A 87 7.56 -1.34 5.36
N TYR A 88 7.57 -0.53 6.43
CA TYR A 88 7.25 -1.01 7.77
C TYR A 88 5.80 -1.48 7.93
N LEU A 89 4.90 -1.05 7.05
CA LEU A 89 3.52 -1.55 7.04
C LEU A 89 3.37 -2.93 6.39
N ALA A 90 4.42 -3.42 5.72
CA ALA A 90 4.37 -4.71 5.05
C ALA A 90 4.50 -5.92 6.01
N HIS A 91 4.95 -5.69 7.26
CA HIS A 91 5.11 -6.77 8.24
C HIS A 91 4.94 -6.27 9.68
N PRO A 92 4.19 -6.99 10.56
CA PRO A 92 3.94 -6.54 11.94
C PRO A 92 5.22 -6.28 12.76
N ARG A 93 6.26 -7.07 12.55
CA ARG A 93 7.55 -6.89 13.24
C ARG A 93 8.23 -5.57 12.86
N LEU A 94 8.08 -5.13 11.61
CA LEU A 94 8.64 -3.85 11.15
C LEU A 94 7.80 -2.68 11.68
N ALA A 95 6.47 -2.80 11.70
CA ALA A 95 5.59 -1.82 12.31
C ALA A 95 5.92 -1.64 13.81
N LYS A 96 6.23 -2.75 14.51
CA LYS A 96 6.69 -2.69 15.89
C LYS A 96 8.04 -1.98 16.02
N LEU A 97 9.01 -2.26 15.14
CA LEU A 97 10.30 -1.57 15.12
C LEU A 97 10.10 -0.07 14.93
N GLU A 98 9.26 0.33 13.98
CA GLU A 98 8.93 1.74 13.73
C GLU A 98 8.33 2.40 14.98
N LEU A 99 7.38 1.73 15.64
CA LEU A 99 6.80 2.22 16.90
C LEU A 99 7.85 2.39 18.01
N ASP A 100 8.80 1.45 18.10
CA ASP A 100 9.86 1.49 19.12
C ASP A 100 10.89 2.61 18.84
N GLN A 101 11.08 3.01 17.59
CA GLN A 101 11.99 4.09 17.16
C GLN A 101 11.32 5.46 17.12
N MET A 102 10.06 5.48 16.70
CA MET A 102 9.24 6.66 16.53
C MET A 102 8.11 6.65 17.56
N ILE A 103 7.47 7.77 17.79
CA ILE A 103 6.36 7.86 18.76
C ILE A 103 5.11 7.15 18.24
N GLU A 104 4.98 7.06 16.92
CA GLU A 104 3.82 6.47 16.25
C GLU A 104 4.21 5.81 14.92
N VAL A 105 3.31 5.00 14.38
CA VAL A 105 3.45 4.34 13.07
C VAL A 105 2.47 4.99 12.12
N GLU A 106 2.95 5.80 11.19
CA GLU A 106 2.10 6.51 10.24
C GLU A 106 1.33 5.52 9.34
N GLY A 107 0.01 5.57 9.41
CA GLY A 107 -0.85 4.62 8.70
C GLY A 107 -0.94 3.24 9.37
N GLY A 108 -0.49 3.09 10.61
CA GLY A 108 -0.44 1.81 11.33
C GLY A 108 -1.80 1.24 11.76
N THR A 109 -2.90 2.01 11.63
CA THR A 109 -4.26 1.50 11.84
C THR A 109 -5.03 1.49 10.53
N PRO A 110 -6.06 0.62 10.37
CA PRO A 110 -6.88 0.57 9.15
C PRO A 110 -7.46 1.93 8.78
N GLU A 111 -8.03 2.65 9.74
CA GLU A 111 -8.67 3.95 9.53
C GLU A 111 -7.66 5.01 9.08
N TRP A 112 -6.48 5.03 9.70
CA TRP A 112 -5.42 5.97 9.36
C TRP A 112 -4.81 5.63 8.00
N CYS A 113 -4.51 4.37 7.76
CA CYS A 113 -4.01 3.89 6.46
C CYS A 113 -4.96 4.27 5.33
N MET A 114 -6.25 3.98 5.48
CA MET A 114 -7.26 4.33 4.47
C MET A 114 -7.40 5.83 4.24
N ARG A 115 -7.24 6.65 5.28
CA ARG A 115 -7.24 8.11 5.11
C ARG A 115 -6.08 8.59 4.24
N ILE A 116 -4.86 8.06 4.48
CA ILE A 116 -3.68 8.39 3.67
C ILE A 116 -3.84 7.84 2.25
N LEU A 117 -4.25 6.59 2.10
CA LEU A 117 -4.47 5.98 0.77
C LEU A 117 -5.46 6.77 -0.08
N ARG A 118 -6.56 7.26 0.50
CA ARG A 118 -7.53 8.11 -0.23
C ARG A 118 -6.91 9.46 -0.63
N HIS A 119 -6.07 10.05 0.23
CA HIS A 119 -5.37 11.28 -0.07
C HIS A 119 -4.39 11.09 -1.24
N GLU A 120 -3.53 10.08 -1.17
CA GLU A 120 -2.56 9.76 -2.21
C GLU A 120 -3.24 9.32 -3.52
N ALA A 121 -4.36 8.57 -3.42
CA ALA A 121 -5.16 8.23 -4.60
C ALA A 121 -5.70 9.48 -5.31
N GLY A 122 -6.03 10.53 -4.58
CA GLY A 122 -6.40 11.83 -5.16
C GLY A 122 -5.29 12.40 -6.03
N HIS A 123 -4.05 12.40 -5.55
CA HIS A 123 -2.88 12.82 -6.32
C HIS A 123 -2.63 11.91 -7.54
N ALA A 124 -2.72 10.60 -7.35
CA ALA A 124 -2.52 9.65 -8.44
C ALA A 124 -3.58 9.80 -9.56
N ILE A 125 -4.84 10.03 -9.20
CA ILE A 125 -5.92 10.34 -10.14
C ILE A 125 -5.66 11.65 -10.87
N GLU A 126 -5.27 12.70 -10.14
CA GLU A 126 -4.93 14.00 -10.72
C GLU A 126 -3.83 13.86 -11.77
N ASN A 127 -2.80 13.05 -11.48
CA ASN A 127 -1.71 12.75 -12.41
C ASN A 127 -2.19 11.94 -13.62
N ALA A 128 -2.96 10.87 -13.39
CA ALA A 128 -3.44 9.98 -14.44
C ALA A 128 -4.31 10.70 -15.48
N TYR A 129 -5.21 11.54 -15.02
CA TYR A 129 -6.14 12.28 -15.86
C TYR A 129 -5.67 13.70 -16.21
N ARG A 130 -4.48 14.09 -15.78
CA ARG A 130 -3.89 15.44 -15.99
C ARG A 130 -4.85 16.57 -15.60
N LEU A 131 -5.54 16.41 -14.48
CA LEU A 131 -6.61 17.31 -14.05
C LEU A 131 -6.12 18.75 -13.82
N ARG A 132 -4.85 18.93 -13.43
CA ARG A 132 -4.22 20.24 -13.23
C ARG A 132 -4.31 21.15 -14.47
N ARG A 133 -4.45 20.55 -15.67
CA ARG A 133 -4.56 21.28 -16.95
C ARG A 133 -6.00 21.69 -17.29
N LEU A 134 -6.99 21.15 -16.57
CA LEU A 134 -8.39 21.44 -16.83
C LEU A 134 -8.78 22.79 -16.23
N ARG A 135 -9.42 23.65 -17.04
CA ARG A 135 -9.92 24.95 -16.58
C ARG A 135 -10.92 24.82 -15.43
N SER A 136 -11.80 23.84 -15.45
CA SER A 136 -12.77 23.59 -14.39
C SER A 136 -12.09 23.29 -13.04
N ARG A 137 -11.01 22.52 -13.08
CA ARG A 137 -10.21 22.24 -11.86
C ARG A 137 -9.54 23.53 -11.36
N GLN A 138 -8.95 24.31 -12.26
CA GLN A 138 -8.28 25.57 -11.92
C GLN A 138 -9.24 26.62 -11.35
N GLN A 139 -10.49 26.62 -11.79
CA GLN A 139 -11.53 27.51 -11.25
C GLN A 139 -11.91 27.17 -9.80
N VAL A 140 -11.84 25.90 -9.42
CA VAL A 140 -12.20 25.43 -8.06
C VAL A 140 -11.01 25.48 -7.10
N PHE A 141 -9.82 25.08 -7.55
CA PHE A 141 -8.64 24.85 -6.71
C PHE A 141 -7.46 25.81 -6.98
N GLY A 142 -7.62 26.77 -7.90
CA GLY A 142 -6.52 27.62 -8.35
C GLY A 142 -5.58 26.91 -9.32
N ARG A 143 -4.59 27.67 -9.83
CA ARG A 143 -3.51 27.11 -10.65
C ARG A 143 -2.43 26.53 -9.75
N SER A 144 -1.80 25.44 -10.16
CA SER A 144 -0.70 24.80 -9.40
C SER A 144 0.55 25.68 -9.28
N SER A 145 0.63 26.77 -10.07
CA SER A 145 1.69 27.79 -10.02
C SER A 145 1.35 28.97 -9.13
N ASP A 146 0.13 29.04 -8.60
CA ASP A 146 -0.27 30.14 -7.71
C ASP A 146 0.33 29.85 -6.31
N PRO A 147 1.01 30.83 -5.65
CA PRO A 147 1.64 30.65 -4.35
C PRO A 147 0.60 30.44 -3.23
#